data_c16027f0bbbcc16f068f1059717948bb
#
_entry.id   c16027f0bbbcc16f068f1059717948bb
#
_cell.length_a   1.000
_cell.length_b   1.000
_cell.length_c   1.000
_cell.angle_alpha   90.00
_cell.angle_beta   90.00
_cell.angle_gamma   90.00
#
_symmetry.space_group_name_H-M   'P 1'
#
loop_
_entity.id
_entity.type
_entity.pdbx_description
1 polymer ?
#
loop_
_entity_poly.entity_id
_entity_poly.type
_entity_poly.pdbx_seq_one_letter_code
_entity_poly.pdbx_strand_id
1 'polypeptide(L)'
;MNYLILLGILGLFIFGNKVRPNWVSGIKSTLIKLMIPGADRRLFSGFTQATFSWIRNPASWVRVFNWTGVAAGINGLGGVGGGTLISRRHVLFANHVPYPDRPFDIFFANKDSRTFTYKVTNIQQVGSTDIAIGTLDKDADASLNVYKVLPDNWAQYIAKKTENFNSLGVIDIRYAFVLPALYTGQDKKVSTGDVVSISLGIAAVNIPAFEPARAFGDGVRGGDSGNPIFAMLGDELVLLGAWYRGSTAAGEVGGFPWLISQKSAIEKIMGQKLQVASMSGLDRIA
;
A
#
# COMPACT_ATOMS: atom_id res chain seq x y z
N MET A 1 13.11 -8.76 52.27
CA MET A 1 13.11 -9.77 51.19
C MET A 1 11.76 -9.71 50.52
N ASN A 2 11.58 -8.75 49.61
CA ASN A 2 10.30 -8.52 48.93
C ASN A 2 10.50 -8.84 47.43
N TYR A 3 9.93 -9.95 47.02
CA TYR A 3 9.84 -10.30 45.61
C TYR A 3 8.77 -9.42 44.98
N LEU A 4 9.23 -8.44 44.18
CA LEU A 4 8.36 -7.72 43.27
C LEU A 4 8.04 -8.68 42.12
N ILE A 5 6.82 -9.17 42.06
CA ILE A 5 6.29 -9.95 40.96
C ILE A 5 6.06 -9.00 39.83
N LEU A 6 6.95 -9.08 38.82
CA LEU A 6 6.76 -8.43 37.52
C LEU A 6 5.65 -9.18 36.79
N LEU A 7 4.40 -8.77 37.02
CA LEU A 7 3.28 -9.20 36.20
C LEU A 7 3.45 -8.58 34.82
N GLY A 8 4.08 -9.36 33.94
CA GLY A 8 4.06 -9.08 32.53
C GLY A 8 2.62 -8.93 32.09
N ILE A 9 2.29 -7.78 31.54
CA ILE A 9 1.04 -7.54 30.84
C ILE A 9 1.09 -8.41 29.58
N LEU A 10 0.72 -9.67 29.76
CA LEU A 10 0.30 -10.52 28.66
C LEU A 10 -0.98 -9.86 28.15
N GLY A 11 -0.84 -9.03 27.12
CA GLY A 11 -1.97 -8.44 26.45
C GLY A 11 -2.89 -9.57 26.00
N LEU A 12 -3.94 -9.81 26.78
CA LEU A 12 -5.05 -10.64 26.35
C LEU A 12 -5.60 -9.96 25.11
N PHE A 13 -5.12 -10.35 23.94
CA PHE A 13 -5.82 -10.12 22.69
C PHE A 13 -7.12 -10.92 22.81
N ILE A 14 -8.11 -10.30 23.46
CA ILE A 14 -9.50 -10.72 23.30
C ILE A 14 -9.72 -10.65 21.79
N PHE A 15 -9.74 -11.80 21.16
CA PHE A 15 -10.25 -11.98 19.81
C PHE A 15 -11.75 -11.68 19.85
N GLY A 16 -12.10 -10.40 20.05
CA GLY A 16 -13.43 -9.93 19.76
C GLY A 16 -13.74 -10.33 18.33
N ASN A 17 -14.89 -10.93 18.09
CA ASN A 17 -15.33 -11.37 16.78
C ASN A 17 -15.00 -10.30 15.76
N LYS A 18 -13.91 -10.52 15.01
CA LYS A 18 -13.47 -9.60 13.94
C LYS A 18 -14.57 -9.64 12.91
N VAL A 19 -15.38 -8.59 12.85
CA VAL A 19 -16.45 -8.47 11.87
C VAL A 19 -15.77 -8.52 10.50
N ARG A 20 -16.02 -9.58 9.76
CA ARG A 20 -15.54 -9.74 8.38
C ARG A 20 -16.74 -9.54 7.48
N PRO A 21 -16.80 -8.45 6.73
CA PRO A 21 -17.81 -8.31 5.69
C PRO A 21 -17.74 -9.47 4.71
N ASN A 22 -18.86 -9.92 4.18
CA ASN A 22 -18.91 -11.04 3.22
C ASN A 22 -18.02 -10.83 2.00
N TRP A 23 -17.91 -9.61 1.52
CA TRP A 23 -17.06 -9.25 0.39
C TRP A 23 -15.55 -9.46 0.67
N VAL A 24 -15.06 -9.29 1.91
CA VAL A 24 -13.68 -9.60 2.31
C VAL A 24 -13.41 -11.10 2.17
N SER A 25 -14.38 -11.94 2.48
CA SER A 25 -14.26 -13.39 2.27
C SER A 25 -14.18 -13.74 0.79
N GLY A 26 -14.90 -13.02 -0.07
CA GLY A 26 -14.82 -13.13 -1.52
C GLY A 26 -13.43 -12.79 -2.07
N ILE A 27 -12.82 -11.71 -1.58
CA ILE A 27 -11.42 -11.34 -1.90
C ILE A 27 -10.46 -12.45 -1.53
N LYS A 28 -10.55 -12.98 -0.29
CA LYS A 28 -9.70 -14.09 0.15
C LYS A 28 -9.81 -15.30 -0.75
N SER A 29 -11.04 -15.68 -1.12
CA SER A 29 -11.27 -16.79 -2.07
C SER A 29 -10.63 -16.54 -3.43
N THR A 30 -10.69 -15.33 -3.95
CA THR A 30 -10.06 -14.95 -5.21
C THR A 30 -8.53 -15.04 -5.11
N LEU A 31 -7.94 -14.51 -4.04
CA LEU A 31 -6.49 -14.58 -3.82
C LEU A 31 -6.00 -16.01 -3.71
N ILE A 32 -6.69 -16.87 -2.94
CA ILE A 32 -6.31 -18.27 -2.78
C ILE A 32 -6.24 -18.98 -4.13
N LYS A 33 -7.17 -18.72 -5.04
CA LYS A 33 -7.17 -19.30 -6.39
C LYS A 33 -5.99 -18.85 -7.25
N LEU A 34 -5.46 -17.66 -7.00
CA LEU A 34 -4.31 -17.12 -7.73
C LEU A 34 -2.98 -17.53 -7.11
N MET A 35 -2.95 -17.84 -5.82
CA MET A 35 -1.75 -18.22 -5.05
C MET A 35 -1.38 -19.68 -5.26
N ILE A 36 -0.94 -20.02 -6.47
CA ILE A 36 -0.46 -21.36 -6.79
C ILE A 36 0.99 -21.51 -6.29
N PRO A 37 1.35 -22.56 -5.54
CA PRO A 37 2.73 -22.81 -5.13
C PRO A 37 3.70 -22.74 -6.31
N GLY A 38 4.79 -21.98 -6.15
CA GLY A 38 5.78 -21.76 -7.21
C GLY A 38 5.41 -20.71 -8.26
N ALA A 39 4.24 -20.04 -8.15
CA ALA A 39 3.88 -18.97 -9.06
C ALA A 39 4.90 -17.80 -8.97
N ASP A 40 5.23 -17.21 -10.11
CA ASP A 40 6.14 -16.07 -10.16
C ASP A 40 5.45 -14.84 -9.53
N ARG A 41 6.12 -14.23 -8.57
CA ARG A 41 5.60 -13.09 -7.79
C ARG A 41 6.02 -11.74 -8.35
N ARG A 42 6.95 -11.69 -9.30
CA ARG A 42 7.48 -10.45 -9.86
C ARG A 42 6.53 -9.83 -10.87
N LEU A 43 6.43 -8.51 -10.86
CA LEU A 43 5.68 -7.74 -11.87
C LEU A 43 6.42 -7.68 -13.22
N PHE A 44 7.74 -7.85 -13.19
CA PHE A 44 8.60 -7.78 -14.37
C PHE A 44 9.44 -9.06 -14.48
N SER A 45 9.55 -9.60 -15.69
CA SER A 45 10.40 -10.76 -16.01
C SER A 45 11.80 -10.35 -16.46
N GLY A 46 11.99 -9.08 -16.86
CA GLY A 46 13.26 -8.55 -17.31
C GLY A 46 13.37 -7.04 -17.21
N PHE A 47 14.62 -6.57 -17.18
CA PHE A 47 15.00 -5.17 -17.23
C PHE A 47 16.23 -5.01 -18.10
N THR A 48 16.22 -4.01 -19.00
CA THR A 48 17.37 -3.66 -19.85
C THR A 48 17.89 -2.29 -19.45
N GLN A 49 19.08 -2.26 -18.83
CA GLN A 49 19.72 -1.03 -18.32
C GLN A 49 19.98 0.00 -19.42
N ALA A 50 20.43 -0.42 -20.58
CA ALA A 50 20.80 0.49 -21.69
C ALA A 50 19.61 1.34 -22.18
N THR A 51 18.40 0.83 -22.09
CA THR A 51 17.18 1.50 -22.57
C THR A 51 16.20 1.83 -21.45
N PHE A 52 16.52 1.51 -20.20
CA PHE A 52 15.59 1.59 -19.05
C PHE A 52 14.23 0.97 -19.41
N SER A 53 14.26 -0.23 -19.97
CA SER A 53 13.04 -0.92 -20.41
C SER A 53 12.70 -2.07 -19.47
N TRP A 54 11.43 -2.16 -19.07
CA TRP A 54 10.90 -3.22 -18.22
C TRP A 54 9.94 -4.10 -18.99
N ILE A 55 10.16 -5.40 -18.93
CA ILE A 55 9.30 -6.42 -19.56
C ILE A 55 8.31 -6.94 -18.53
N ARG A 56 7.03 -6.74 -18.77
CA ARG A 56 5.97 -7.29 -17.90
C ARG A 56 6.05 -8.80 -17.83
N ASN A 57 5.80 -9.33 -16.65
CA ASN A 57 5.84 -10.77 -16.43
C ASN A 57 4.47 -11.41 -16.71
N PRO A 58 4.30 -12.14 -17.81
CA PRO A 58 3.04 -12.81 -18.14
C PRO A 58 2.74 -13.97 -17.19
N ALA A 59 3.75 -14.49 -16.47
CA ALA A 59 3.58 -15.56 -15.48
C ALA A 59 3.30 -15.02 -14.06
N SER A 60 3.24 -13.71 -13.87
CA SER A 60 2.94 -13.13 -12.56
C SER A 60 1.58 -13.60 -12.05
N TRP A 61 1.52 -14.09 -10.81
CA TRP A 61 0.28 -14.54 -10.17
C TRP A 61 -0.79 -13.44 -10.05
N VAL A 62 -0.36 -12.18 -10.04
CA VAL A 62 -1.24 -10.99 -9.95
C VAL A 62 -1.48 -10.30 -11.30
N ARG A 63 -1.17 -10.96 -12.43
CA ARG A 63 -1.33 -10.38 -13.77
C ARG A 63 -2.76 -9.96 -14.13
N VAL A 64 -3.74 -10.48 -13.40
CA VAL A 64 -5.17 -10.12 -13.58
C VAL A 64 -5.46 -8.69 -13.14
N PHE A 65 -4.66 -8.12 -12.26
CA PHE A 65 -4.79 -6.74 -11.78
C PHE A 65 -3.97 -5.77 -12.62
N ASN A 66 -4.39 -4.51 -12.62
CA ASN A 66 -3.69 -3.47 -13.36
C ASN A 66 -2.61 -2.78 -12.51
N TRP A 67 -1.34 -3.15 -12.74
CA TRP A 67 -0.15 -2.64 -12.03
C TRP A 67 0.59 -1.54 -12.79
N THR A 68 0.01 -1.00 -13.88
CA THR A 68 0.75 -0.09 -14.78
C THR A 68 1.06 1.27 -14.18
N GLY A 69 0.33 1.69 -13.16
CA GLY A 69 0.58 2.94 -12.43
C GLY A 69 1.55 2.81 -11.25
N VAL A 70 2.12 1.61 -11.02
CA VAL A 70 3.24 1.43 -10.08
C VAL A 70 4.54 1.68 -10.81
N ALA A 71 5.38 2.55 -10.26
CA ALA A 71 6.69 2.86 -10.87
C ALA A 71 7.55 1.60 -11.00
N ALA A 72 8.05 1.37 -12.19
CA ALA A 72 8.97 0.28 -12.47
C ALA A 72 10.36 0.56 -11.89
N GLY A 73 10.78 1.82 -11.90
CA GLY A 73 12.04 2.28 -11.33
C GLY A 73 12.11 3.80 -11.21
N ILE A 74 13.11 4.26 -10.46
CA ILE A 74 13.47 5.68 -10.30
C ILE A 74 14.95 5.79 -10.57
N ASN A 75 15.34 6.67 -11.51
CA ASN A 75 16.74 6.89 -11.84
C ASN A 75 17.50 7.47 -10.63
N GLY A 76 18.70 6.95 -10.39
CA GLY A 76 19.55 7.40 -9.27
C GLY A 76 19.27 6.73 -7.91
N LEU A 77 18.22 5.90 -7.78
CA LEU A 77 17.94 5.20 -6.53
C LEU A 77 18.43 3.73 -6.48
N GLY A 78 19.07 3.22 -7.55
CA GLY A 78 19.63 1.86 -7.55
C GLY A 78 18.61 0.74 -7.30
N GLY A 79 17.33 0.97 -7.60
CA GLY A 79 16.24 0.00 -7.38
C GLY A 79 15.50 0.16 -6.05
N VAL A 80 15.99 0.98 -5.12
CA VAL A 80 15.28 1.28 -3.86
C VAL A 80 14.19 2.34 -4.09
N GLY A 81 13.23 2.40 -3.17
CA GLY A 81 12.13 3.34 -3.23
C GLY A 81 11.06 2.96 -4.25
N GLY A 82 9.92 3.59 -4.14
CA GLY A 82 8.77 3.38 -5.02
C GLY A 82 7.99 4.66 -5.28
N GLY A 83 7.06 4.58 -6.22
CA GLY A 83 6.13 5.65 -6.52
C GLY A 83 4.88 5.08 -7.18
N THR A 84 3.75 5.76 -7.01
CA THR A 84 2.44 5.27 -7.48
C THR A 84 1.62 6.41 -8.04
N LEU A 85 1.09 6.28 -9.26
CA LEU A 85 0.24 7.29 -9.88
C LEU A 85 -1.09 7.43 -9.13
N ILE A 86 -1.37 8.64 -8.65
CA ILE A 86 -2.63 9.03 -7.98
C ILE A 86 -3.42 10.04 -8.80
N SER A 87 -2.81 10.57 -9.85
CA SER A 87 -3.46 11.31 -10.94
C SER A 87 -2.59 11.19 -12.19
N ARG A 88 -3.05 11.73 -13.31
CA ARG A 88 -2.22 11.79 -14.53
C ARG A 88 -0.93 12.60 -14.33
N ARG A 89 -0.91 13.48 -13.35
CA ARG A 89 0.19 14.42 -13.12
C ARG A 89 0.92 14.21 -11.79
N HIS A 90 0.41 13.33 -10.92
CA HIS A 90 0.94 13.22 -9.56
C HIS A 90 1.25 11.78 -9.15
N VAL A 91 2.37 11.65 -8.43
CA VAL A 91 2.88 10.38 -7.90
C VAL A 91 2.95 10.45 -6.38
N LEU A 92 2.45 9.42 -5.72
CA LEU A 92 2.61 9.20 -4.28
C LEU A 92 3.99 8.62 -4.01
N PHE A 93 4.70 9.18 -3.03
CA PHE A 93 6.02 8.78 -2.53
C PHE A 93 6.03 8.64 -1.00
N ALA A 94 7.08 8.01 -0.45
CA ALA A 94 7.45 8.14 0.96
C ALA A 94 8.40 9.33 1.13
N ASN A 95 8.13 10.20 2.11
CA ASN A 95 8.88 11.46 2.26
C ASN A 95 10.33 11.26 2.73
N HIS A 96 10.60 10.21 3.54
CA HIS A 96 11.95 9.94 4.08
C HIS A 96 12.93 9.37 3.05
N VAL A 97 12.48 8.98 1.85
CA VAL A 97 13.36 8.46 0.81
C VAL A 97 14.21 9.59 0.25
N PRO A 98 15.55 9.44 0.20
CA PRO A 98 16.44 10.47 -0.34
C PRO A 98 16.39 10.47 -1.87
N TYR A 99 15.30 11.00 -2.43
CA TYR A 99 15.17 11.11 -3.89
C TYR A 99 16.27 11.98 -4.48
N PRO A 100 16.70 11.69 -5.73
CA PRO A 100 17.71 12.49 -6.42
C PRO A 100 17.30 13.96 -6.55
N ASP A 101 18.29 14.81 -6.85
CA ASP A 101 18.02 16.21 -7.17
C ASP A 101 17.03 16.34 -8.34
N ARG A 102 16.11 17.28 -8.22
CA ARG A 102 15.04 17.50 -9.20
C ARG A 102 15.52 18.39 -10.34
N PRO A 103 15.10 18.09 -11.59
CA PRO A 103 14.22 16.99 -11.99
C PRO A 103 14.97 15.66 -12.12
N PHE A 104 14.33 14.54 -11.72
CA PHE A 104 14.82 13.19 -11.93
C PHE A 104 13.81 12.33 -12.70
N ASP A 105 14.29 11.24 -13.30
CA ASP A 105 13.44 10.38 -14.12
C ASP A 105 12.77 9.28 -13.28
N ILE A 106 11.47 9.09 -13.53
CA ILE A 106 10.66 7.97 -13.04
C ILE A 106 10.09 7.19 -14.22
N PHE A 107 10.06 5.87 -14.12
CA PHE A 107 9.70 4.97 -15.19
C PHE A 107 8.44 4.19 -14.86
N PHE A 108 7.52 4.11 -15.81
CA PHE A 108 6.33 3.26 -15.74
C PHE A 108 6.30 2.37 -16.98
N ALA A 109 5.74 1.17 -16.87
CA ALA A 109 5.52 0.30 -18.00
C ALA A 109 4.04 -0.06 -18.11
N ASN A 110 3.47 0.02 -19.33
CA ASN A 110 2.11 -0.41 -19.58
C ASN A 110 1.98 -1.94 -19.67
N LYS A 111 0.80 -2.43 -20.00
CA LYS A 111 0.54 -3.89 -20.11
C LYS A 111 1.36 -4.54 -21.22
N ASP A 112 1.69 -3.80 -22.28
CA ASP A 112 2.44 -4.27 -23.45
C ASP A 112 3.95 -4.10 -23.28
N SER A 113 4.43 -3.84 -22.06
CA SER A 113 5.84 -3.61 -21.73
C SER A 113 6.45 -2.35 -22.36
N ARG A 114 5.62 -1.45 -22.91
CA ARG A 114 6.11 -0.14 -23.34
C ARG A 114 6.47 0.69 -22.11
N THR A 115 7.71 1.10 -21.99
CA THR A 115 8.19 1.96 -20.91
C THR A 115 7.98 3.43 -21.26
N PHE A 116 7.52 4.18 -20.27
CA PHE A 116 7.31 5.63 -20.31
C PHE A 116 8.22 6.28 -19.28
N THR A 117 8.91 7.34 -19.68
CA THR A 117 9.75 8.15 -18.82
C THR A 117 9.09 9.50 -18.57
N TYR A 118 9.05 9.89 -17.30
CA TYR A 118 8.59 11.20 -16.85
C TYR A 118 9.64 11.81 -15.93
N LYS A 119 9.69 13.15 -15.91
CA LYS A 119 10.51 13.87 -14.92
C LYS A 119 9.66 14.27 -13.73
N VAL A 120 10.13 13.92 -12.54
CA VAL A 120 9.59 14.47 -11.30
C VAL A 120 10.22 15.83 -11.09
N THR A 121 9.42 16.89 -11.23
CA THR A 121 9.89 18.28 -11.19
C THR A 121 9.80 18.90 -9.80
N ASN A 122 8.91 18.36 -8.96
CA ASN A 122 8.71 18.79 -7.59
C ASN A 122 8.30 17.60 -6.71
N ILE A 123 8.69 17.65 -5.43
CA ILE A 123 8.16 16.75 -4.39
C ILE A 123 7.79 17.63 -3.19
N GLN A 124 6.55 17.45 -2.69
CA GLN A 124 6.05 18.18 -1.54
C GLN A 124 5.53 17.21 -0.48
N GLN A 125 6.02 17.36 0.74
CA GLN A 125 5.55 16.60 1.90
C GLN A 125 4.10 16.95 2.24
N VAL A 126 3.32 15.97 2.65
CA VAL A 126 1.94 16.14 3.10
C VAL A 126 1.91 16.35 4.61
N GLY A 127 1.76 17.60 5.03
CA GLY A 127 1.79 17.99 6.46
C GLY A 127 3.07 17.50 7.14
N SER A 128 2.93 16.87 8.31
CA SER A 128 4.03 16.24 9.07
C SER A 128 4.12 14.74 8.88
N THR A 129 3.46 14.18 7.86
CA THR A 129 3.44 12.74 7.60
C THR A 129 4.62 12.30 6.74
N ASP A 130 4.83 10.99 6.63
CA ASP A 130 5.81 10.42 5.70
C ASP A 130 5.25 10.25 4.27
N ILE A 131 4.20 10.96 3.93
CA ILE A 131 3.66 11.01 2.57
C ILE A 131 4.25 12.20 1.85
N ALA A 132 4.70 12.00 0.61
CA ALA A 132 5.06 13.07 -0.30
C ALA A 132 4.37 12.91 -1.66
N ILE A 133 4.08 14.04 -2.30
CA ILE A 133 3.45 14.10 -3.63
C ILE A 133 4.45 14.68 -4.61
N GLY A 134 4.79 13.89 -5.62
CA GLY A 134 5.61 14.34 -6.75
C GLY A 134 4.76 14.84 -7.90
N THR A 135 5.23 15.89 -8.57
CA THR A 135 4.60 16.43 -9.79
C THR A 135 5.42 16.01 -11.01
N LEU A 136 4.76 15.42 -12.01
CA LEU A 136 5.38 15.05 -13.27
C LEU A 136 5.47 16.26 -14.22
N ASP A 137 6.44 16.23 -15.13
CA ASP A 137 6.64 17.27 -16.17
C ASP A 137 5.50 17.32 -17.20
N LYS A 138 4.80 16.22 -17.40
CA LYS A 138 3.67 16.05 -18.33
C LYS A 138 2.69 15.01 -17.81
N ASP A 139 1.51 14.97 -18.40
CA ASP A 139 0.49 13.97 -18.04
C ASP A 139 0.95 12.55 -18.39
N ALA A 140 0.70 11.63 -17.50
CA ALA A 140 0.94 10.21 -17.71
C ALA A 140 0.07 9.66 -18.84
N ASP A 141 0.63 8.78 -19.66
CA ASP A 141 -0.04 8.13 -20.79
C ASP A 141 -1.33 7.44 -20.36
N ALA A 142 -2.34 7.46 -21.22
CA ALA A 142 -3.66 6.90 -20.91
C ALA A 142 -3.65 5.39 -20.65
N SER A 143 -2.64 4.66 -21.14
CA SER A 143 -2.46 3.23 -20.89
C SER A 143 -1.93 2.90 -19.48
N LEU A 144 -1.50 3.91 -18.72
CA LEU A 144 -1.07 3.77 -17.34
C LEU A 144 -2.26 3.97 -16.39
N ASN A 145 -2.34 3.16 -15.35
CA ASN A 145 -3.41 3.25 -14.36
C ASN A 145 -3.18 4.41 -13.39
N VAL A 146 -4.25 5.12 -13.08
CA VAL A 146 -4.31 6.05 -11.94
C VAL A 146 -5.15 5.37 -10.86
N TYR A 147 -4.57 5.16 -9.69
CA TYR A 147 -5.25 4.41 -8.65
C TYR A 147 -6.21 5.29 -7.86
N LYS A 148 -7.39 4.73 -7.63
CA LYS A 148 -8.37 5.30 -6.71
C LYS A 148 -7.96 5.02 -5.27
N VAL A 149 -8.46 5.85 -4.36
CA VAL A 149 -8.33 5.67 -2.92
C VAL A 149 -9.68 5.26 -2.32
N LEU A 150 -9.70 4.86 -1.06
CA LEU A 150 -10.96 4.59 -0.36
C LEU A 150 -11.79 5.89 -0.24
N PRO A 151 -13.13 5.81 -0.22
CA PRO A 151 -13.97 6.97 0.07
C PRO A 151 -13.92 7.34 1.56
N ASP A 152 -14.34 8.56 1.92
CA ASP A 152 -14.30 9.06 3.29
C ASP A 152 -15.10 8.20 4.29
N ASN A 153 -16.15 7.54 3.81
CA ASN A 153 -17.01 6.66 4.61
C ASN A 153 -16.57 5.18 4.65
N TRP A 154 -15.33 4.88 4.22
CA TRP A 154 -14.77 3.52 4.12
C TRP A 154 -14.95 2.68 5.38
N ALA A 155 -14.86 3.31 6.57
CA ALA A 155 -14.94 2.62 7.84
C ALA A 155 -16.28 1.89 8.04
N GLN A 156 -17.37 2.39 7.47
CA GLN A 156 -18.70 1.76 7.53
C GLN A 156 -18.74 0.38 6.85
N TYR A 157 -17.77 0.08 6.01
CA TYR A 157 -17.71 -1.16 5.22
C TYR A 157 -16.62 -2.12 5.70
N ILE A 158 -15.61 -1.64 6.41
CA ILE A 158 -14.38 -2.41 6.66
C ILE A 158 -14.07 -2.53 8.15
N ALA A 159 -14.32 -1.51 8.96
CA ALA A 159 -13.71 -1.37 10.26
C ALA A 159 -14.70 -1.06 11.39
N LYS A 160 -14.45 -1.64 12.55
CA LYS A 160 -15.08 -1.21 13.80
C LYS A 160 -14.21 -0.12 14.44
N LYS A 161 -14.78 1.06 14.62
CA LYS A 161 -14.15 2.17 15.33
C LYS A 161 -14.15 1.91 16.83
N THR A 162 -13.01 2.11 17.47
CA THR A 162 -12.89 2.17 18.93
C THR A 162 -12.20 3.47 19.33
N GLU A 163 -12.64 4.08 20.42
CA GLU A 163 -12.02 5.27 20.99
C GLU A 163 -11.40 4.87 22.33
N ASN A 164 -10.11 5.12 22.48
CA ASN A 164 -9.39 4.88 23.71
C ASN A 164 -8.71 6.18 24.16
N PHE A 165 -8.74 6.45 25.47
CA PHE A 165 -7.89 7.47 26.05
C PHE A 165 -6.48 6.88 26.23
N ASN A 166 -5.47 7.52 25.68
CA ASN A 166 -4.10 7.17 25.99
C ASN A 166 -3.68 7.72 27.37
N SER A 167 -2.50 7.34 27.85
CA SER A 167 -1.95 7.80 29.13
C SER A 167 -1.73 9.32 29.21
N LEU A 168 -1.79 10.03 28.09
CA LEU A 168 -1.66 11.49 27.99
C LEU A 168 -3.02 12.20 27.93
N GLY A 169 -4.14 11.47 28.10
CA GLY A 169 -5.48 12.04 28.01
C GLY A 169 -5.94 12.40 26.60
N VAL A 170 -5.20 11.96 25.56
CA VAL A 170 -5.56 12.18 24.16
C VAL A 170 -6.44 11.05 23.68
N ILE A 171 -7.52 11.38 22.96
CA ILE A 171 -8.38 10.37 22.32
C ILE A 171 -7.61 9.77 21.15
N ASP A 172 -7.30 8.47 21.26
CA ASP A 172 -6.74 7.68 20.16
C ASP A 172 -7.87 6.93 19.47
N ILE A 173 -8.17 7.33 18.24
CA ILE A 173 -9.15 6.63 17.40
C ILE A 173 -8.45 5.44 16.77
N ARG A 174 -8.88 4.25 17.15
CA ARG A 174 -8.38 2.99 16.60
C ARG A 174 -9.44 2.32 15.74
N TYR A 175 -8.98 1.73 14.69
CA TYR A 175 -9.79 0.86 13.83
C TYR A 175 -9.20 -0.54 13.89
N ALA A 176 -10.03 -1.53 14.20
CA ALA A 176 -9.65 -2.94 14.15
C ALA A 176 -10.45 -3.63 13.05
N PHE A 177 -9.76 -4.28 12.14
CA PHE A 177 -10.36 -4.98 11.00
C PHE A 177 -9.39 -6.00 10.42
N VAL A 178 -9.82 -6.74 9.41
CA VAL A 178 -8.94 -7.57 8.60
C VAL A 178 -9.27 -7.30 7.15
N LEU A 179 -8.38 -6.58 6.48
CA LEU A 179 -8.51 -6.27 5.06
C LEU A 179 -7.33 -6.89 4.31
N PRO A 180 -7.57 -7.89 3.45
CA PRO A 180 -6.52 -8.45 2.62
C PRO A 180 -5.95 -7.38 1.70
N ALA A 181 -4.64 -7.31 1.65
CA ALA A 181 -3.91 -6.33 0.86
C ALA A 181 -2.85 -7.00 -0.01
N LEU A 182 -2.58 -6.39 -1.15
CA LEU A 182 -1.45 -6.67 -2.02
C LEU A 182 -0.45 -5.52 -1.93
N TYR A 183 0.84 -5.82 -1.90
CA TYR A 183 1.87 -4.80 -1.86
C TYR A 183 3.11 -5.22 -2.64
N THR A 184 3.93 -4.24 -3.00
CA THR A 184 5.21 -4.49 -3.65
C THR A 184 6.37 -4.03 -2.78
N GLY A 185 7.55 -4.62 -3.00
CA GLY A 185 8.83 -4.14 -2.50
C GLY A 185 9.68 -3.52 -3.62
N GLN A 186 10.94 -3.25 -3.32
CA GLN A 186 11.92 -2.66 -4.25
C GLN A 186 12.17 -3.54 -5.49
N ASP A 187 12.11 -4.87 -5.35
CA ASP A 187 12.27 -5.85 -6.43
C ASP A 187 11.01 -6.04 -7.29
N LYS A 188 9.97 -5.24 -7.01
CA LYS A 188 8.64 -5.35 -7.65
C LYS A 188 8.01 -6.73 -7.56
N LYS A 189 8.38 -7.48 -6.53
CA LYS A 189 7.74 -8.71 -6.12
C LYS A 189 6.44 -8.37 -5.38
N VAL A 190 5.34 -9.01 -5.75
CA VAL A 190 4.04 -8.80 -5.10
C VAL A 190 3.85 -9.80 -3.98
N SER A 191 3.53 -9.27 -2.84
CA SER A 191 3.24 -9.99 -1.60
C SER A 191 1.84 -9.68 -1.12
N THR A 192 1.32 -10.52 -0.22
CA THR A 192 0.03 -10.32 0.41
C THR A 192 0.19 -10.15 1.92
N GLY A 193 -0.71 -9.37 2.50
CA GLY A 193 -0.82 -9.16 3.94
C GLY A 193 -2.27 -8.89 4.34
N ASP A 194 -2.51 -8.88 5.62
CA ASP A 194 -3.77 -8.41 6.19
C ASP A 194 -3.52 -7.07 6.88
N VAL A 195 -4.15 -5.98 6.44
CA VAL A 195 -4.22 -4.73 7.21
C VAL A 195 -5.12 -4.99 8.40
N VAL A 196 -4.59 -4.82 9.60
CA VAL A 196 -5.27 -5.28 10.83
C VAL A 196 -5.71 -4.16 11.76
N SER A 197 -5.08 -3.00 11.65
CA SER A 197 -5.41 -1.85 12.51
C SER A 197 -4.94 -0.54 11.90
N ILE A 198 -5.55 0.55 12.36
CA ILE A 198 -5.04 1.92 12.18
C ILE A 198 -5.03 2.57 13.55
N SER A 199 -3.91 3.16 13.92
CA SER A 199 -3.72 3.92 15.15
C SER A 199 -2.84 5.13 14.87
N LEU A 200 -3.22 6.30 15.36
CA LEU A 200 -2.52 7.56 15.12
C LEU A 200 -2.19 7.83 13.63
N GLY A 201 -3.09 7.42 12.75
CA GLY A 201 -2.93 7.60 11.31
C GLY A 201 -1.96 6.61 10.63
N ILE A 202 -1.40 5.65 11.36
CA ILE A 202 -0.56 4.58 10.81
C ILE A 202 -1.34 3.28 10.76
N ALA A 203 -1.36 2.65 9.60
CA ALA A 203 -1.90 1.31 9.41
C ALA A 203 -0.82 0.26 9.62
N ALA A 204 -1.19 -0.84 10.27
CA ALA A 204 -0.33 -2.01 10.46
C ALA A 204 -0.76 -3.16 9.55
N VAL A 205 0.23 -3.87 9.01
CA VAL A 205 0.04 -5.03 8.14
C VAL A 205 0.68 -6.25 8.77
N ASN A 206 -0.06 -7.34 8.83
CA ASN A 206 0.43 -8.63 9.29
C ASN A 206 0.55 -9.63 8.14
N ILE A 207 1.44 -10.61 8.31
CA ILE A 207 1.46 -11.78 7.42
C ILE A 207 0.14 -12.54 7.63
N PRO A 208 -0.55 -12.96 6.56
CA PRO A 208 -1.79 -13.72 6.69
C PRO A 208 -1.57 -15.01 7.50
N ALA A 209 -2.49 -15.29 8.41
CA ALA A 209 -2.38 -16.45 9.30
C ALA A 209 -2.70 -17.79 8.62
N PHE A 210 -3.21 -17.79 7.38
CA PHE A 210 -3.70 -18.98 6.67
C PHE A 210 -2.89 -19.27 5.40
N GLU A 211 -2.73 -20.54 5.07
CA GLU A 211 -2.15 -20.98 3.80
C GLU A 211 -3.21 -20.98 2.68
N PRO A 212 -2.82 -20.74 1.41
CA PRO A 212 -1.45 -20.48 0.93
C PRO A 212 -0.99 -19.02 1.09
N ALA A 213 -1.82 -18.11 1.58
CA ALA A 213 -1.53 -16.68 1.65
C ALA A 213 -0.28 -16.38 2.50
N ARG A 214 -0.05 -17.16 3.57
CA ARG A 214 1.14 -17.02 4.40
C ARG A 214 2.44 -17.19 3.61
N ALA A 215 2.50 -18.13 2.68
CA ALA A 215 3.66 -18.37 1.82
C ALA A 215 3.91 -17.24 0.82
N PHE A 216 2.91 -16.38 0.58
CA PHE A 216 3.00 -15.20 -0.27
C PHE A 216 3.21 -13.90 0.52
N GLY A 217 3.30 -13.94 1.84
CA GLY A 217 3.63 -12.82 2.70
C GLY A 217 5.16 -12.64 2.80
N ASP A 218 5.63 -11.39 2.73
CA ASP A 218 7.03 -11.03 2.99
C ASP A 218 7.08 -9.84 3.95
N GLY A 219 8.11 -9.79 4.79
CA GLY A 219 8.41 -8.60 5.59
C GLY A 219 8.92 -7.44 4.72
N VAL A 220 8.59 -6.22 5.11
CA VAL A 220 9.10 -5.00 4.49
C VAL A 220 10.55 -4.79 4.90
N ARG A 221 11.39 -4.44 3.93
CA ARG A 221 12.84 -4.26 4.09
C ARG A 221 13.24 -2.81 3.81
N GLY A 222 14.46 -2.46 4.21
CA GLY A 222 15.09 -1.20 3.77
C GLY A 222 15.11 -1.14 2.25
N GLY A 223 14.63 -0.02 1.68
CA GLY A 223 14.46 0.16 0.24
C GLY A 223 13.06 -0.12 -0.31
N ASP A 224 12.18 -0.75 0.46
CA ASP A 224 10.77 -0.93 0.05
C ASP A 224 9.92 0.34 0.19
N SER A 225 10.43 1.35 0.86
CA SER A 225 9.75 2.63 1.11
C SER A 225 9.18 3.26 -0.15
N GLY A 226 7.98 3.81 -0.06
CA GLY A 226 7.29 4.42 -1.21
C GLY A 226 6.64 3.43 -2.18
N ASN A 227 6.88 2.12 -2.06
CA ASN A 227 6.12 1.13 -2.82
C ASN A 227 4.71 0.97 -2.24
N PRO A 228 3.69 0.73 -3.10
CA PRO A 228 2.29 0.81 -2.71
C PRO A 228 1.78 -0.39 -1.95
N ILE A 229 0.73 -0.13 -1.17
CA ILE A 229 -0.15 -1.12 -0.57
C ILE A 229 -1.56 -0.88 -1.11
N PHE A 230 -2.21 -1.95 -1.59
CA PHE A 230 -3.55 -1.92 -2.17
C PHE A 230 -4.52 -2.83 -1.43
N ALA A 231 -5.75 -2.38 -1.24
CA ALA A 231 -6.89 -3.26 -1.08
C ALA A 231 -7.42 -3.69 -2.46
N MET A 232 -8.19 -4.76 -2.47
CA MET A 232 -8.91 -5.19 -3.66
C MET A 232 -10.39 -4.96 -3.48
N LEU A 233 -11.03 -4.30 -4.45
CA LEU A 233 -12.48 -4.19 -4.55
C LEU A 233 -12.88 -4.83 -5.88
N GLY A 234 -13.29 -6.09 -5.85
CA GLY A 234 -13.45 -6.88 -7.06
C GLY A 234 -12.11 -7.11 -7.77
N ASP A 235 -12.00 -6.65 -9.00
CA ASP A 235 -10.79 -6.68 -9.83
C ASP A 235 -9.99 -5.35 -9.78
N GLU A 236 -10.47 -4.37 -9.01
CA GLU A 236 -9.83 -3.06 -8.87
C GLU A 236 -8.84 -3.04 -7.70
N LEU A 237 -7.63 -2.53 -7.95
CA LEU A 237 -6.66 -2.20 -6.91
C LEU A 237 -6.94 -0.79 -6.38
N VAL A 238 -7.23 -0.69 -5.09
CA VAL A 238 -7.52 0.57 -4.38
C VAL A 238 -6.35 0.91 -3.47
N LEU A 239 -5.72 2.05 -3.70
CA LEU A 239 -4.52 2.46 -3.00
C LEU A 239 -4.82 2.83 -1.54
N LEU A 240 -4.13 2.17 -0.61
CA LEU A 240 -4.23 2.43 0.83
C LEU A 240 -3.14 3.36 1.33
N GLY A 241 -1.95 3.31 0.73
CA GLY A 241 -0.77 4.08 1.09
C GLY A 241 0.50 3.56 0.46
N ALA A 242 1.63 4.02 0.98
CA ALA A 242 2.97 3.59 0.59
C ALA A 242 3.80 3.23 1.84
N TRP A 243 4.69 2.26 1.72
CA TRP A 243 5.50 1.78 2.84
C TRP A 243 6.30 2.91 3.49
N TYR A 244 6.19 2.98 4.81
CA TYR A 244 6.92 3.89 5.68
C TYR A 244 8.01 3.17 6.46
N ARG A 245 7.68 2.03 7.08
CA ARG A 245 8.58 1.26 7.93
C ARG A 245 8.34 -0.23 7.82
N GLY A 246 9.41 -1.01 7.99
CA GLY A 246 9.33 -2.44 8.30
C GLY A 246 8.97 -2.67 9.76
N SER A 247 8.78 -3.92 10.13
CA SER A 247 8.62 -4.35 11.52
C SER A 247 9.58 -5.47 11.86
N THR A 248 10.03 -5.49 13.12
CA THR A 248 10.79 -6.59 13.73
C THR A 248 9.91 -7.50 14.58
N ALA A 249 8.64 -7.14 14.76
CA ALA A 249 7.69 -7.96 15.53
C ALA A 249 7.28 -9.20 14.74
N ALA A 250 7.22 -10.34 15.43
CA ALA A 250 6.84 -11.60 14.80
C ALA A 250 5.42 -11.51 14.21
N GLY A 251 5.29 -11.83 12.92
CA GLY A 251 4.02 -11.81 12.21
C GLY A 251 3.59 -10.44 11.67
N GLU A 252 4.26 -9.34 12.04
CA GLU A 252 4.03 -8.03 11.45
C GLU A 252 4.92 -7.82 10.22
N VAL A 253 4.32 -7.34 9.14
CA VAL A 253 5.02 -7.01 7.88
C VAL A 253 5.66 -5.63 7.99
N GLY A 254 4.90 -4.64 8.43
CA GLY A 254 5.30 -3.25 8.51
C GLY A 254 4.12 -2.31 8.68
N GLY A 255 4.38 -1.00 8.54
CA GLY A 255 3.37 0.03 8.65
C GLY A 255 3.49 1.11 7.59
N PHE A 256 2.38 1.79 7.36
CA PHE A 256 2.30 2.90 6.39
C PHE A 256 1.31 3.96 6.86
N PRO A 257 1.51 5.25 6.49
CA PRO A 257 0.53 6.30 6.75
C PRO A 257 -0.78 5.99 6.00
N TRP A 258 -1.90 6.05 6.72
CA TRP A 258 -3.22 5.79 6.15
C TRP A 258 -3.64 6.93 5.21
N LEU A 259 -3.58 6.68 3.91
CA LEU A 259 -3.66 7.72 2.87
C LEU A 259 -4.92 8.56 2.95
N ILE A 260 -6.08 7.91 3.17
CA ILE A 260 -7.38 8.60 3.18
C ILE A 260 -7.49 9.63 4.29
N SER A 261 -6.78 9.46 5.42
CA SER A 261 -6.75 10.46 6.50
C SER A 261 -6.09 11.77 6.08
N GLN A 262 -5.30 11.75 5.01
CA GLN A 262 -4.56 12.89 4.47
C GLN A 262 -5.16 13.43 3.16
N LYS A 263 -6.32 12.90 2.74
CA LYS A 263 -6.94 13.21 1.45
C LYS A 263 -7.04 14.70 1.15
N SER A 264 -7.59 15.49 2.08
CA SER A 264 -7.75 16.92 1.88
C SER A 264 -6.42 17.68 1.70
N ALA A 265 -5.38 17.28 2.43
CA ALA A 265 -4.05 17.87 2.29
C ALA A 265 -3.39 17.48 0.96
N ILE A 266 -3.57 16.22 0.54
CA ILE A 266 -3.08 15.73 -0.76
C ILE A 266 -3.79 16.46 -1.90
N GLU A 267 -5.12 16.56 -1.88
CA GLU A 267 -5.92 17.27 -2.88
C GLU A 267 -5.54 18.74 -2.99
N LYS A 268 -5.19 19.38 -1.86
CA LYS A 268 -4.69 20.77 -1.84
C LYS A 268 -3.35 20.90 -2.57
N ILE A 269 -2.42 19.97 -2.35
CA ILE A 269 -1.11 19.95 -3.06
C ILE A 269 -1.30 19.71 -4.54
N MET A 270 -2.19 18.76 -4.92
CA MET A 270 -2.45 18.40 -6.30
C MET A 270 -3.25 19.46 -7.07
N GLY A 271 -3.98 20.35 -6.39
CA GLY A 271 -4.94 21.27 -7.00
C GLY A 271 -6.15 20.57 -7.64
N GLN A 272 -6.37 19.29 -7.33
CA GLN A 272 -7.47 18.49 -7.88
C GLN A 272 -7.90 17.39 -6.91
N LYS A 273 -9.11 16.85 -7.12
CA LYS A 273 -9.65 15.76 -6.31
C LYS A 273 -8.98 14.42 -6.62
N LEU A 274 -8.75 13.61 -5.58
CA LEU A 274 -8.42 12.20 -5.73
C LEU A 274 -9.63 11.43 -6.28
N GLN A 275 -9.37 10.47 -7.14
CA GLN A 275 -10.39 9.52 -7.56
C GLN A 275 -10.67 8.57 -6.39
N VAL A 276 -11.94 8.32 -6.10
CA VAL A 276 -12.38 7.43 -5.03
C VAL A 276 -13.02 6.17 -5.59
N ALA A 277 -12.77 5.04 -4.92
CA ALA A 277 -13.39 3.77 -5.28
C ALA A 277 -14.88 3.77 -4.89
N SER A 278 -15.69 3.03 -5.65
CA SER A 278 -17.08 2.81 -5.31
C SER A 278 -17.19 1.68 -4.29
N MET A 279 -17.92 1.93 -3.21
CA MET A 279 -18.31 0.91 -2.24
C MET A 279 -19.76 0.44 -2.47
N SER A 280 -20.38 0.82 -3.61
CA SER A 280 -21.72 0.37 -3.97
C SER A 280 -21.76 -1.15 -4.13
N GLY A 281 -22.80 -1.79 -3.60
CA GLY A 281 -22.92 -3.25 -3.62
C GLY A 281 -22.15 -3.98 -2.52
N LEU A 282 -21.43 -3.27 -1.64
CA LEU A 282 -20.81 -3.85 -0.45
C LEU A 282 -21.72 -3.68 0.77
N ASP A 283 -21.80 -4.73 1.59
CA ASP A 283 -22.55 -4.66 2.85
C ASP A 283 -21.83 -3.75 3.85
N ARG A 284 -22.60 -2.92 4.54
CA ARG A 284 -22.09 -2.15 5.68
C ARG A 284 -21.93 -3.03 6.88
N ILE A 285 -20.94 -2.74 7.71
CA ILE A 285 -20.79 -3.35 9.02
C ILE A 285 -21.80 -2.69 9.96
N ALA A 286 -22.65 -3.51 10.60
CA ALA A 286 -23.63 -3.07 11.58
C ALA A 286 -22.95 -2.62 12.90
#